data_5d9026c417364a51f156bd459a2a04bb
#
_entry.id   5d9026c417364a51f156bd459a2a04bb
#
_cell.length_a   1.000
_cell.length_b   1.000
_cell.length_c   1.000
_cell.angle_alpha   90.00
_cell.angle_beta   90.00
_cell.angle_gamma   90.00
#
_symmetry.space_group_name_H-M   'P 1'
#
loop_
_entity.id
_entity.type
_entity.pdbx_description
1 polymer ?
#
loop_
_entity_poly.entity_id
_entity_poly.type
_entity_poly.pdbx_seq_one_letter_code
_entity_poly.pdbx_strand_id
1 'polypeptide(L)'
;REKNHDPKVSEEVWRQIESFAGYAFSKGHSASYAVESYQSLFLKAYYPKDFMVGVINNFGGFYRTEFYVHEARMSGATVHAPHINKSEYTTSISGSEIYLGFIHIGELERNVADAILNERNRHGTFSSLENFMKRVTISVEQLRILVRIGAFRFTGRTKKQLLWDIHTIIGVEKKT
;
A
#
# COMPACT_ATOMS: atom_id res chain seq x y z
N ARG A 1 9.52 49.71 -22.93
CA ARG A 1 10.00 50.88 -23.74
C ARG A 1 10.11 50.57 -25.21
N GLU A 2 10.30 49.31 -25.62
CA GLU A 2 10.48 48.94 -27.06
C GLU A 2 9.18 48.98 -27.90
N LYS A 3 7.98 49.00 -27.27
CA LYS A 3 6.70 48.96 -27.98
C LYS A 3 5.86 50.22 -27.85
N ASN A 4 6.43 51.35 -27.41
CA ASN A 4 5.81 52.69 -27.35
C ASN A 4 4.43 52.73 -26.66
N HIS A 5 4.20 51.94 -25.62
CA HIS A 5 2.99 51.96 -24.81
C HIS A 5 3.03 53.15 -23.85
N ASP A 6 1.85 53.78 -23.64
CA ASP A 6 1.69 54.84 -22.65
C ASP A 6 2.12 54.35 -21.26
N PRO A 7 3.06 55.01 -20.58
CA PRO A 7 3.52 54.64 -19.24
C PRO A 7 2.39 54.43 -18.24
N LYS A 8 1.32 55.22 -18.31
CA LYS A 8 0.15 55.13 -17.45
C LYS A 8 -0.63 53.83 -17.63
N VAL A 9 -0.73 53.32 -18.86
CA VAL A 9 -1.37 52.04 -19.15
C VAL A 9 -0.52 50.89 -18.57
N SER A 10 0.80 50.99 -18.71
CA SER A 10 1.70 50.00 -18.15
C SER A 10 1.64 49.97 -16.62
N GLU A 11 1.56 51.10 -15.98
CA GLU A 11 1.45 51.24 -14.52
C GLU A 11 0.11 50.69 -13.99
N GLU A 12 -0.99 50.98 -14.70
CA GLU A 12 -2.31 50.46 -14.33
C GLU A 12 -2.39 48.93 -14.49
N VAL A 13 -1.87 48.39 -15.58
CA VAL A 13 -1.77 46.94 -15.79
C VAL A 13 -0.90 46.27 -14.70
N TRP A 14 0.22 46.88 -14.34
CA TRP A 14 1.07 46.40 -13.27
C TRP A 14 0.34 46.39 -11.92
N ARG A 15 -0.38 47.48 -11.58
CA ARG A 15 -1.18 47.59 -10.36
C ARG A 15 -2.27 46.53 -10.28
N GLN A 16 -2.91 46.23 -11.43
CA GLN A 16 -3.88 45.13 -11.50
C GLN A 16 -3.22 43.76 -11.25
N ILE A 17 -2.09 43.48 -11.90
CA ILE A 17 -1.33 42.24 -11.69
C ILE A 17 -0.89 42.10 -10.21
N GLU A 18 -0.38 43.18 -9.63
CA GLU A 18 0.05 43.21 -8.23
C GLU A 18 -1.12 42.95 -7.26
N SER A 19 -2.30 43.53 -7.54
CA SER A 19 -3.49 43.25 -6.76
C SER A 19 -3.95 41.80 -6.84
N PHE A 20 -3.85 41.17 -8.02
CA PHE A 20 -4.13 39.75 -8.22
C PHE A 20 -3.10 38.84 -7.56
N ALA A 21 -1.84 39.23 -7.51
CA ALA A 21 -0.79 38.46 -6.85
C ALA A 21 -1.08 38.21 -5.36
N GLY A 22 -1.72 39.21 -4.69
CA GLY A 22 -2.18 39.03 -3.30
C GLY A 22 -3.36 38.08 -3.13
N TYR A 23 -4.18 37.88 -4.15
CA TYR A 23 -5.33 36.95 -4.16
C TYR A 23 -4.97 35.54 -4.69
N ALA A 24 -3.89 35.43 -5.46
CA ALA A 24 -3.48 34.15 -6.08
C ALA A 24 -3.03 33.12 -5.04
N PHE A 25 -2.71 33.54 -3.81
CA PHE A 25 -2.26 32.67 -2.75
C PHE A 25 -3.19 32.79 -1.51
N SER A 26 -4.06 31.81 -1.35
CA SER A 26 -4.95 31.77 -0.18
C SER A 26 -4.12 31.57 1.10
N LYS A 27 -4.10 32.56 1.99
CA LYS A 27 -3.42 32.46 3.30
C LYS A 27 -3.92 31.28 4.12
N GLY A 28 -5.22 30.98 4.08
CA GLY A 28 -5.81 29.85 4.76
C GLY A 28 -5.26 28.52 4.24
N HIS A 29 -5.15 28.39 2.92
CA HIS A 29 -4.57 27.22 2.28
C HIS A 29 -3.09 27.00 2.66
N SER A 30 -2.30 28.08 2.61
CA SER A 30 -0.89 28.05 3.02
C SER A 30 -0.73 27.66 4.49
N ALA A 31 -1.55 28.21 5.37
CA ALA A 31 -1.53 27.88 6.79
C ALA A 31 -1.88 26.41 7.04
N SER A 32 -2.90 25.88 6.36
CA SER A 32 -3.27 24.46 6.43
C SER A 32 -2.13 23.55 5.99
N TYR A 33 -1.50 23.83 4.83
CA TYR A 33 -0.35 23.06 4.35
C TYR A 33 0.86 23.14 5.30
N ALA A 34 1.10 24.29 5.92
CA ALA A 34 2.18 24.41 6.90
C ALA A 34 1.94 23.53 8.13
N VAL A 35 0.70 23.50 8.63
CA VAL A 35 0.31 22.62 9.76
C VAL A 35 0.43 21.17 9.39
N GLU A 36 -0.11 20.75 8.23
CA GLU A 36 -0.02 19.36 7.75
C GLU A 36 1.44 18.92 7.55
N SER A 37 2.27 19.79 6.96
CA SER A 37 3.70 19.53 6.79
C SER A 37 4.41 19.35 8.12
N TYR A 38 4.12 20.20 9.09
CA TYR A 38 4.68 20.08 10.43
C TYR A 38 4.25 18.77 11.11
N GLN A 39 2.97 18.43 11.06
CA GLN A 39 2.45 17.18 11.62
C GLN A 39 3.08 15.96 10.95
N SER A 40 3.22 15.97 9.63
CA SER A 40 3.86 14.89 8.87
C SER A 40 5.34 14.72 9.25
N LEU A 41 6.09 15.83 9.38
CA LEU A 41 7.48 15.81 9.83
C LEU A 41 7.62 15.33 11.26
N PHE A 42 6.70 15.72 12.15
CA PHE A 42 6.66 15.24 13.52
C PHE A 42 6.47 13.72 13.57
N LEU A 43 5.46 13.20 12.84
CA LEU A 43 5.21 11.76 12.77
C LEU A 43 6.41 11.01 12.18
N LYS A 44 7.01 11.53 11.11
CA LYS A 44 8.21 10.93 10.50
C LYS A 44 9.40 10.91 11.45
N ALA A 45 9.57 11.95 12.26
CA ALA A 45 10.70 12.05 13.20
C ALA A 45 10.55 11.14 14.43
N TYR A 46 9.36 11.08 15.01
CA TYR A 46 9.12 10.37 16.28
C TYR A 46 8.51 8.98 16.11
N TYR A 47 7.78 8.73 15.02
CA TYR A 47 7.10 7.48 14.70
C TYR A 47 7.39 7.03 13.26
N PRO A 48 8.67 6.91 12.85
CA PRO A 48 9.03 6.73 11.45
C PRO A 48 8.44 5.46 10.83
N LYS A 49 8.37 4.37 11.58
CA LYS A 49 7.83 3.08 11.09
C LYS A 49 6.31 3.15 10.88
N ASP A 50 5.59 3.70 11.84
CA ASP A 50 4.12 3.88 11.76
C ASP A 50 3.77 4.87 10.66
N PHE A 51 4.54 5.95 10.53
CA PHE A 51 4.39 6.92 9.44
C PHE A 51 4.55 6.24 8.07
N MET A 52 5.57 5.40 7.89
CA MET A 52 5.77 4.66 6.64
C MET A 52 4.64 3.68 6.36
N VAL A 53 4.07 3.02 7.37
CA VAL A 53 2.88 2.17 7.19
C VAL A 53 1.69 2.99 6.69
N GLY A 54 1.46 4.17 7.26
CA GLY A 54 0.44 5.11 6.78
C GLY A 54 0.65 5.51 5.33
N VAL A 55 1.88 5.87 4.96
CA VAL A 55 2.25 6.25 3.58
C VAL A 55 2.05 5.07 2.61
N ILE A 56 2.52 3.87 2.98
CA ILE A 56 2.38 2.65 2.16
C ILE A 56 0.90 2.32 1.93
N ASN A 57 0.05 2.41 2.96
CA ASN A 57 -1.37 2.13 2.87
C ASN A 57 -2.15 3.12 1.99
N ASN A 58 -1.63 4.33 1.82
CA ASN A 58 -2.16 5.34 0.92
C ASN A 58 -1.44 5.34 -0.45
N PHE A 59 -0.72 4.28 -0.79
CA PHE A 59 0.02 4.09 -2.04
C PHE A 59 1.12 5.14 -2.26
N GLY A 60 1.60 5.75 -1.18
CA GLY A 60 2.62 6.77 -1.23
C GLY A 60 2.11 8.11 -1.74
N GLY A 61 2.98 8.83 -2.40
CA GLY A 61 2.68 10.12 -3.01
C GLY A 61 3.49 10.28 -4.29
N PHE A 62 4.62 10.99 -4.20
CA PHE A 62 5.46 11.28 -5.37
C PHE A 62 6.27 10.07 -5.86
N TYR A 63 6.70 9.19 -4.96
CA TYR A 63 7.53 8.03 -5.30
C TYR A 63 6.70 6.74 -5.34
N ARG A 64 7.28 5.69 -5.97
CA ARG A 64 6.69 4.35 -6.00
C ARG A 64 6.71 3.70 -4.61
N THR A 65 5.78 2.79 -4.35
CA THR A 65 5.63 2.11 -3.05
C THR A 65 6.91 1.43 -2.57
N GLU A 66 7.73 0.90 -3.49
CA GLU A 66 9.00 0.26 -3.16
C GLU A 66 9.98 1.20 -2.45
N PHE A 67 9.96 2.49 -2.79
CA PHE A 67 10.77 3.49 -2.12
C PHE A 67 10.38 3.63 -0.64
N TYR A 68 9.10 3.70 -0.34
CA TYR A 68 8.60 3.80 1.04
C TYR A 68 8.84 2.53 1.85
N VAL A 69 8.80 1.35 1.21
CA VAL A 69 9.22 0.09 1.82
C VAL A 69 10.71 0.13 2.19
N HIS A 70 11.55 0.71 1.32
CA HIS A 70 12.97 0.89 1.63
C HIS A 70 13.18 1.86 2.80
N GLU A 71 12.49 3.00 2.81
CA GLU A 71 12.53 3.97 3.92
C GLU A 71 12.10 3.33 5.25
N ALA A 72 11.06 2.48 5.25
CA ALA A 72 10.66 1.74 6.43
C ALA A 72 11.79 0.83 6.97
N ARG A 73 12.50 0.13 6.06
CA ARG A 73 13.66 -0.69 6.43
C ARG A 73 14.82 0.15 6.99
N MET A 74 15.11 1.28 6.38
CA MET A 74 16.13 2.22 6.86
C MET A 74 15.77 2.79 8.23
N SER A 75 14.48 2.86 8.57
CA SER A 75 13.98 3.24 9.90
C SER A 75 13.99 2.08 10.91
N GLY A 76 14.60 0.94 10.57
CA GLY A 76 14.76 -0.21 11.46
C GLY A 76 13.55 -1.16 11.49
N ALA A 77 12.69 -1.13 10.46
CA ALA A 77 11.62 -2.12 10.33
C ALA A 77 12.08 -3.35 9.54
N THR A 78 11.59 -4.52 9.95
CA THR A 78 11.63 -5.75 9.16
C THR A 78 10.36 -5.81 8.31
N VAL A 79 10.47 -5.63 7.00
CA VAL A 79 9.30 -5.61 6.11
C VAL A 79 9.15 -6.94 5.39
N HIS A 80 8.00 -7.57 5.61
CA HIS A 80 7.62 -8.85 5.04
C HIS A 80 6.64 -8.68 3.87
N ALA A 81 6.83 -9.51 2.84
CA ALA A 81 5.83 -9.69 1.79
C ALA A 81 4.50 -10.20 2.39
N PRO A 82 3.37 -10.07 1.67
CA PRO A 82 2.10 -10.59 2.13
C PRO A 82 2.17 -12.06 2.56
N HIS A 83 1.44 -12.39 3.63
CA HIS A 83 1.49 -13.70 4.27
C HIS A 83 0.09 -14.11 4.72
N ILE A 84 -0.37 -15.29 4.33
CA ILE A 84 -1.74 -15.76 4.60
C ILE A 84 -2.11 -15.67 6.09
N ASN A 85 -1.20 -16.05 6.98
CA ASN A 85 -1.46 -16.11 8.42
C ASN A 85 -1.11 -14.83 9.20
N LYS A 86 -0.54 -13.81 8.54
CA LYS A 86 -0.03 -12.62 9.25
C LYS A 86 -0.55 -11.30 8.68
N SER A 87 -0.70 -11.21 7.35
CA SER A 87 -1.12 -9.97 6.71
C SER A 87 -2.61 -9.69 6.96
N GLU A 88 -2.92 -8.42 7.09
CA GLU A 88 -4.27 -7.88 7.03
C GLU A 88 -4.58 -7.39 5.60
N TYR A 89 -5.75 -6.82 5.39
CA TYR A 89 -6.05 -6.22 4.09
C TYR A 89 -5.11 -5.05 3.79
N THR A 90 -4.93 -4.14 4.74
CA THR A 90 -3.93 -3.07 4.68
C THR A 90 -2.62 -3.53 5.33
N THR A 91 -1.52 -2.83 5.04
CA THR A 91 -0.24 -3.06 5.72
C THR A 91 -0.37 -2.78 7.20
N SER A 92 0.15 -3.67 8.02
CA SER A 92 0.11 -3.57 9.48
C SER A 92 1.51 -3.65 10.09
N ILE A 93 1.66 -3.10 11.30
CA ILE A 93 2.90 -3.13 12.06
C ILE A 93 2.65 -3.72 13.45
N SER A 94 3.59 -4.53 13.92
CA SER A 94 3.65 -5.03 15.29
C SER A 94 5.09 -4.94 15.77
N GLY A 95 5.37 -4.01 16.67
CA GLY A 95 6.75 -3.70 17.08
C GLY A 95 7.59 -3.17 15.92
N SER A 96 8.55 -3.97 15.45
CA SER A 96 9.37 -3.65 14.27
C SER A 96 9.00 -4.44 13.02
N GLU A 97 8.06 -5.36 13.13
CA GLU A 97 7.65 -6.23 12.04
C GLU A 97 6.49 -5.60 11.26
N ILE A 98 6.70 -5.31 9.99
CA ILE A 98 5.69 -4.79 9.06
C ILE A 98 5.32 -5.90 8.10
N TYR A 99 4.03 -6.23 8.02
CA TYR A 99 3.50 -7.16 7.02
C TYR A 99 2.73 -6.37 5.97
N LEU A 100 3.19 -6.42 4.72
CA LEU A 100 2.48 -5.80 3.61
C LEU A 100 1.09 -6.42 3.48
N GLY A 101 0.09 -5.55 3.30
CA GLY A 101 -1.31 -5.94 3.20
C GLY A 101 -1.68 -6.58 1.86
N PHE A 102 -2.79 -7.29 1.81
CA PHE A 102 -3.34 -7.88 0.59
C PHE A 102 -3.71 -6.82 -0.46
N ILE A 103 -4.00 -5.59 -0.04
CA ILE A 103 -4.28 -4.44 -0.92
C ILE A 103 -3.16 -4.15 -1.93
N HIS A 104 -1.91 -4.56 -1.62
CA HIS A 104 -0.76 -4.36 -2.50
C HIS A 104 -0.54 -5.50 -3.50
N ILE A 105 -1.38 -6.53 -3.48
CA ILE A 105 -1.27 -7.64 -4.44
C ILE A 105 -2.11 -7.28 -5.66
N GLY A 106 -1.44 -7.00 -6.76
CA GLY A 106 -2.09 -6.78 -8.05
C GLY A 106 -2.95 -7.99 -8.43
N GLU A 107 -4.12 -7.75 -9.00
CA GLU A 107 -5.06 -8.77 -9.49
C GLU A 107 -5.67 -9.68 -8.40
N LEU A 108 -5.37 -9.49 -7.11
CA LEU A 108 -6.07 -10.18 -6.03
C LEU A 108 -7.42 -9.52 -5.79
N GLU A 109 -8.48 -10.29 -5.94
CA GLU A 109 -9.84 -9.82 -5.72
C GLU A 109 -10.08 -9.50 -4.23
N ARG A 110 -10.80 -8.41 -3.97
CA ARG A 110 -11.12 -7.97 -2.60
C ARG A 110 -11.90 -9.02 -1.81
N ASN A 111 -12.88 -9.65 -2.45
CA ASN A 111 -13.69 -10.71 -1.84
C ASN A 111 -12.85 -11.91 -1.40
N VAL A 112 -11.80 -12.26 -2.15
CA VAL A 112 -10.85 -13.32 -1.80
C VAL A 112 -10.04 -12.92 -0.56
N ALA A 113 -9.53 -11.70 -0.50
CA ALA A 113 -8.83 -11.19 0.67
C ALA A 113 -9.73 -11.21 1.91
N ASP A 114 -10.96 -10.74 1.79
CA ASP A 114 -11.95 -10.71 2.88
C ASP A 114 -12.31 -12.15 3.33
N ALA A 115 -12.46 -13.11 2.40
CA ALA A 115 -12.70 -14.51 2.72
C ALA A 115 -11.54 -15.12 3.53
N ILE A 116 -10.29 -14.84 3.14
CA ILE A 116 -9.09 -15.28 3.87
C ILE A 116 -9.08 -14.74 5.29
N LEU A 117 -9.33 -13.44 5.46
CA LEU A 117 -9.33 -12.77 6.75
C LEU A 117 -10.44 -13.30 7.67
N ASN A 118 -11.66 -13.41 7.14
CA ASN A 118 -12.82 -13.90 7.88
C ASN A 118 -12.62 -15.35 8.35
N GLU A 119 -12.10 -16.21 7.46
CA GLU A 119 -11.87 -17.61 7.78
C GLU A 119 -10.77 -17.78 8.82
N ARG A 120 -9.68 -17.01 8.68
CA ARG A 120 -8.60 -16.99 9.68
C ARG A 120 -9.07 -16.49 11.03
N ASN A 121 -9.90 -15.45 11.07
CA ASN A 121 -10.40 -14.87 12.32
C ASN A 121 -11.36 -15.81 13.04
N ARG A 122 -12.16 -16.60 12.30
CA ARG A 122 -13.13 -17.53 12.88
C ARG A 122 -12.51 -18.85 13.34
N HIS A 123 -11.56 -19.38 12.58
CA HIS A 123 -11.08 -20.77 12.75
C HIS A 123 -9.56 -20.84 12.94
N GLY A 124 -8.89 -19.71 13.16
CA GLY A 124 -7.45 -19.66 13.39
C GLY A 124 -6.61 -19.77 12.11
N THR A 125 -5.30 -19.82 12.29
CA THR A 125 -4.31 -19.87 11.22
C THR A 125 -4.43 -21.11 10.34
N PHE A 126 -4.03 -20.99 9.09
CA PHE A 126 -3.95 -22.12 8.16
C PHE A 126 -2.68 -22.92 8.39
N SER A 127 -2.80 -24.25 8.46
CA SER A 127 -1.67 -25.15 8.73
C SER A 127 -0.95 -25.63 7.46
N SER A 128 -1.66 -25.67 6.32
CA SER A 128 -1.11 -26.12 5.04
C SER A 128 -1.87 -25.48 3.86
N LEU A 129 -1.39 -25.71 2.63
CA LEU A 129 -2.11 -25.32 1.41
C LEU A 129 -3.45 -26.08 1.30
N GLU A 130 -3.47 -27.36 1.59
CA GLU A 130 -4.68 -28.20 1.55
C GLU A 130 -5.71 -27.73 2.60
N ASN A 131 -5.26 -27.40 3.81
CA ASN A 131 -6.12 -26.82 4.85
C ASN A 131 -6.73 -25.49 4.40
N PHE A 132 -5.93 -24.65 3.73
CA PHE A 132 -6.38 -23.38 3.15
C PHE A 132 -7.46 -23.61 2.07
N MET A 133 -7.20 -24.50 1.11
CA MET A 133 -8.13 -24.79 -0.02
C MET A 133 -9.46 -25.37 0.46
N LYS A 134 -9.46 -26.15 1.53
CA LYS A 134 -10.69 -26.70 2.12
C LYS A 134 -11.55 -25.63 2.83
N ARG A 135 -10.92 -24.56 3.32
CA ARG A 135 -11.57 -23.52 4.14
C ARG A 135 -11.93 -22.27 3.35
N VAL A 136 -11.19 -21.96 2.29
CA VAL A 136 -11.38 -20.74 1.51
C VAL A 136 -11.76 -21.10 0.08
N THR A 137 -12.94 -20.67 -0.34
CA THR A 137 -13.35 -20.78 -1.75
C THR A 137 -12.57 -19.76 -2.58
N ILE A 138 -11.72 -20.24 -3.47
CA ILE A 138 -10.81 -19.42 -4.26
C ILE A 138 -10.61 -20.03 -5.66
N SER A 139 -10.52 -19.19 -6.70
CA SER A 139 -10.16 -19.68 -8.02
C SER A 139 -8.69 -20.08 -8.11
N VAL A 140 -8.37 -20.92 -9.07
CA VAL A 140 -6.98 -21.39 -9.30
C VAL A 140 -6.06 -20.22 -9.61
N GLU A 141 -6.55 -19.26 -10.37
CA GLU A 141 -5.83 -18.05 -10.78
C GLU A 141 -5.45 -17.22 -9.55
N GLN A 142 -6.40 -16.95 -8.68
CA GLN A 142 -6.20 -16.20 -7.43
C GLN A 142 -5.24 -16.94 -6.49
N LEU A 143 -5.38 -18.27 -6.38
CA LEU A 143 -4.48 -19.09 -5.57
C LEU A 143 -3.03 -19.07 -6.10
N ARG A 144 -2.87 -19.10 -7.43
CA ARG A 144 -1.55 -18.97 -8.08
C ARG A 144 -0.88 -17.64 -7.79
N ILE A 145 -1.62 -16.54 -7.75
CA ILE A 145 -1.10 -15.22 -7.38
C ILE A 145 -0.50 -15.30 -5.97
N LEU A 146 -1.25 -15.81 -5.00
CA LEU A 146 -0.81 -15.95 -3.61
C LEU A 146 0.45 -16.84 -3.46
N VAL A 147 0.52 -17.95 -4.20
CA VAL A 147 1.70 -18.81 -4.20
C VAL A 147 2.92 -18.11 -4.82
N ARG A 148 2.74 -17.41 -5.95
CA ARG A 148 3.82 -16.72 -6.66
C ARG A 148 4.47 -15.62 -5.81
N ILE A 149 3.71 -14.89 -5.02
CA ILE A 149 4.25 -13.87 -4.10
C ILE A 149 4.85 -14.47 -2.83
N GLY A 150 4.71 -15.79 -2.61
CA GLY A 150 5.24 -16.50 -1.45
C GLY A 150 4.39 -16.35 -0.19
N ALA A 151 3.08 -16.11 -0.32
CA ALA A 151 2.17 -15.96 0.81
C ALA A 151 2.04 -17.21 1.69
N PHE A 152 2.40 -18.39 1.16
CA PHE A 152 2.41 -19.70 1.83
C PHE A 152 3.80 -20.14 2.32
N ARG A 153 4.75 -19.21 2.50
CA ARG A 153 6.13 -19.56 2.93
C ARG A 153 6.20 -20.28 4.28
N PHE A 154 5.18 -20.14 5.12
CA PHE A 154 5.09 -20.87 6.40
C PHE A 154 5.01 -22.39 6.25
N THR A 155 4.64 -22.91 5.08
CA THR A 155 4.57 -24.35 4.81
C THR A 155 5.94 -25.01 4.65
N GLY A 156 7.01 -24.21 4.53
CA GLY A 156 8.36 -24.69 4.23
C GLY A 156 8.54 -25.22 2.79
N ARG A 157 7.48 -25.25 1.99
CA ARG A 157 7.51 -25.74 0.61
C ARG A 157 7.91 -24.64 -0.37
N THR A 158 8.59 -25.02 -1.43
CA THR A 158 8.94 -24.12 -2.53
C THR A 158 7.70 -23.72 -3.34
N LYS A 159 7.76 -22.55 -3.99
CA LYS A 159 6.68 -22.11 -4.89
C LYS A 159 6.38 -23.13 -6.00
N LYS A 160 7.40 -23.81 -6.52
CA LYS A 160 7.22 -24.87 -7.55
C LYS A 160 6.43 -26.06 -7.00
N GLN A 161 6.76 -26.51 -5.80
CA GLN A 161 6.03 -27.60 -5.14
C GLN A 161 4.57 -27.21 -4.89
N LEU A 162 4.34 -26.01 -4.34
CA LEU A 162 2.98 -25.52 -4.09
C LEU A 162 2.15 -25.39 -5.36
N LEU A 163 2.75 -24.92 -6.46
CA LEU A 163 2.06 -24.85 -7.77
C LEU A 163 1.73 -26.24 -8.31
N TRP A 164 2.62 -27.23 -8.09
CA TRP A 164 2.36 -28.61 -8.47
C TRP A 164 1.22 -29.22 -7.64
N ASP A 165 1.20 -28.96 -6.33
CA ASP A 165 0.13 -29.43 -5.44
C ASP A 165 -1.24 -28.92 -5.86
N ILE A 166 -1.34 -27.65 -6.25
CA ILE A 166 -2.59 -27.07 -6.79
C ILE A 166 -3.09 -27.90 -7.96
N HIS A 167 -2.22 -28.25 -8.91
CA HIS A 167 -2.61 -29.05 -10.08
C HIS A 167 -3.05 -30.46 -9.68
N THR A 168 -2.39 -31.09 -8.72
CA THR A 168 -2.71 -32.44 -8.26
C THR A 168 -4.06 -32.47 -7.55
N ILE A 169 -4.31 -31.53 -6.63
CA ILE A 169 -5.54 -31.46 -5.84
C ILE A 169 -6.74 -31.22 -6.77
N ILE A 170 -6.65 -30.27 -7.69
CA ILE A 170 -7.75 -29.92 -8.63
C ILE A 170 -7.96 -31.03 -9.67
N GLY A 171 -6.88 -31.72 -10.06
CA GLY A 171 -6.97 -32.84 -11.00
C GLY A 171 -7.66 -34.07 -10.40
N VAL A 172 -7.63 -34.23 -9.09
CA VAL A 172 -8.35 -35.29 -8.36
C VAL A 172 -9.84 -34.95 -8.24
N GLU A 173 -10.17 -33.68 -7.88
CA GLU A 173 -11.57 -33.25 -7.75
C GLU A 173 -12.37 -33.28 -9.08
N LYS A 174 -11.71 -33.19 -10.23
CA LYS A 174 -12.37 -33.31 -11.55
C LYS A 174 -12.60 -34.76 -11.99
N LYS A 175 -12.11 -35.76 -11.25
CA LYS A 175 -12.27 -37.19 -11.58
C LYS A 175 -13.27 -37.91 -10.68
N THR A 176 -13.79 -37.21 -9.67
CA THR A 176 -14.91 -37.64 -8.81
C THR A 176 -16.17 -36.90 -9.18
#